data_36850d13a3c2ef99d10331e0389f846e
#
_entry.id   36850d13a3c2ef99d10331e0389f846e
#
_cell.length_a   1.000
_cell.length_b   1.000
_cell.length_c   1.000
_cell.angle_alpha   90.00
_cell.angle_beta   90.00
_cell.angle_gamma   90.00
#
_symmetry.space_group_name_H-M   'P 1'
#
loop_
_entity.id
_entity.type
_entity.pdbx_description
1 polymer ?
#
loop_
_entity_poly.entity_id
_entity_poly.type
_entity_poly.pdbx_seq_one_letter_code
_entity_poly.pdbx_strand_id
1 'polypeptide(L)'
;NRYDAVRGWGARQDGETIRRDTAPPLDEAIIGLSGLPPHHLGWGQFRAMGAAALDLCAVADGRLDGYVDCSVDAHGVWDYAGALLVCSEAGVEVADAHGRDLCVLDPEVRRTPVAGASPTLADALLEARRTF
;
A
#
# COMPACT_ATOMS: atom_id res chain seq x y z
N ASN A 1 5.10 9.31 14.82
CA ASN A 1 4.57 7.93 14.91
C ASN A 1 5.68 6.94 14.59
N ARG A 2 5.75 5.88 15.37
CA ARG A 2 6.66 4.75 15.14
C ARG A 2 5.83 3.53 14.74
N TYR A 3 6.19 2.89 13.64
CA TYR A 3 5.64 1.61 13.23
C TYR A 3 6.69 0.53 13.40
N ASP A 4 6.30 -0.61 13.95
CA ASP A 4 7.13 -1.79 14.04
C ASP A 4 6.30 -3.05 13.81
N ALA A 5 6.97 -4.09 13.30
CA ALA A 5 6.37 -5.41 13.11
C ALA A 5 7.43 -6.50 13.25
N VAL A 6 7.00 -7.64 13.73
CA VAL A 6 7.82 -8.85 13.79
C VAL A 6 7.00 -9.98 13.16
N ARG A 7 7.61 -10.72 12.25
CA ARG A 7 6.94 -11.82 11.56
C ARG A 7 6.33 -12.81 12.56
N GLY A 8 5.01 -13.03 12.44
CA GLY A 8 4.22 -13.87 13.31
C GLY A 8 3.80 -13.23 14.65
N TRP A 9 4.18 -11.97 14.90
CA TRP A 9 3.89 -11.28 16.16
C TRP A 9 3.04 -10.03 16.01
N GLY A 10 2.58 -9.76 14.78
CA GLY A 10 1.73 -8.62 14.46
C GLY A 10 2.49 -7.32 14.20
N ALA A 11 1.74 -6.28 13.90
CA ALA A 11 2.23 -4.93 13.69
C ALA A 11 1.72 -3.98 14.78
N ARG A 12 2.50 -2.93 15.07
CA ARG A 12 2.17 -1.93 16.09
C ARG A 12 2.46 -0.52 15.59
N GLN A 13 1.67 0.41 16.09
CA GLN A 13 1.93 1.85 15.99
C GLN A 13 2.07 2.40 17.40
N ASP A 14 3.21 3.01 17.71
CA ASP A 14 3.51 3.57 19.03
C ASP A 14 3.25 2.58 20.19
N GLY A 15 3.52 1.28 19.96
CA GLY A 15 3.32 0.20 20.92
C GLY A 15 1.93 -0.45 20.92
N GLU A 16 0.94 0.17 20.27
CA GLU A 16 -0.41 -0.36 20.17
C GLU A 16 -0.56 -1.24 18.93
N THR A 17 -1.20 -2.39 19.09
CA THR A 17 -1.46 -3.33 17.98
C THR A 17 -2.36 -2.68 16.93
N ILE A 18 -1.95 -2.77 15.67
CA ILE A 18 -2.75 -2.36 14.52
C ILE A 18 -3.12 -3.57 13.67
N ARG A 19 -4.35 -3.58 13.17
CA ARG A 19 -4.87 -4.64 12.31
C ARG A 19 -5.97 -4.12 11.41
N ARG A 20 -5.98 -4.64 10.18
CA ARG A 20 -7.07 -4.41 9.21
C ARG A 20 -7.69 -5.75 8.85
N ASP A 21 -9.00 -5.82 8.91
CA ASP A 21 -9.79 -7.00 8.55
C ASP A 21 -10.95 -6.65 7.61
N THR A 22 -11.24 -5.36 7.47
CA THR A 22 -12.28 -4.84 6.58
C THR A 22 -11.80 -3.61 5.83
N ALA A 23 -12.41 -3.35 4.68
CA ALA A 23 -12.25 -2.12 3.91
C ALA A 23 -13.58 -1.75 3.27
N PRO A 24 -13.86 -0.43 3.07
CA PRO A 24 -15.01 -0.01 2.28
C PRO A 24 -14.83 -0.41 0.80
N PRO A 25 -15.91 -0.41 0.00
CA PRO A 25 -15.78 -0.52 -1.44
C PRO A 25 -14.99 0.65 -2.02
N LEU A 26 -14.44 0.49 -3.24
CA LEU A 26 -13.53 1.47 -3.83
C LEU A 26 -14.14 2.88 -3.91
N ASP A 27 -15.41 3.00 -4.26
CA ASP A 27 -16.11 4.29 -4.41
C ASP A 27 -16.34 5.04 -3.09
N GLU A 28 -16.12 4.40 -1.96
CA GLU A 28 -16.13 5.00 -0.61
C GLU A 28 -14.75 5.09 0.01
N ALA A 29 -13.74 4.46 -0.59
CA ALA A 29 -12.40 4.32 -0.02
C ALA A 29 -11.57 5.60 -0.11
N ILE A 30 -10.67 5.77 0.87
CA ILE A 30 -9.65 6.82 0.89
C ILE A 30 -8.33 6.19 0.44
N ILE A 31 -7.82 6.62 -0.71
CA ILE A 31 -6.65 6.03 -1.34
C ILE A 31 -5.46 6.98 -1.31
N GLY A 32 -4.30 6.49 -0.85
CA GLY A 32 -3.02 7.18 -0.97
C GLY A 32 -2.47 7.04 -2.39
N LEU A 33 -1.91 8.12 -2.93
CA LEU A 33 -1.33 8.14 -4.28
C LEU A 33 0.12 8.61 -4.24
N SER A 34 0.97 7.91 -4.98
CA SER A 34 2.28 8.42 -5.43
C SER A 34 2.21 8.70 -6.92
N GLY A 35 2.57 9.92 -7.34
CA GLY A 35 2.37 10.35 -8.72
C GLY A 35 0.91 10.68 -9.03
N LEU A 36 0.64 11.00 -10.29
CA LEU A 36 -0.71 11.30 -10.77
C LEU A 36 -1.20 10.20 -11.71
N PRO A 37 -2.40 9.67 -11.49
CA PRO A 37 -3.01 8.75 -12.43
C PRO A 37 -3.47 9.48 -13.70
N PRO A 38 -3.54 8.80 -14.86
CA PRO A 38 -4.01 9.40 -16.11
C PRO A 38 -5.51 9.72 -16.09
N HIS A 39 -6.26 9.10 -15.19
CA HIS A 39 -7.70 9.30 -15.01
C HIS A 39 -8.10 8.90 -13.58
N HIS A 40 -9.33 9.22 -13.21
CA HIS A 40 -9.89 8.82 -11.92
C HIS A 40 -10.03 7.29 -11.83
N LEU A 41 -9.59 6.68 -10.73
CA LEU A 41 -9.57 5.22 -10.58
C LEU A 41 -10.80 4.66 -9.82
N GLY A 42 -11.76 5.50 -9.48
CA GLY A 42 -13.02 5.10 -8.84
C GLY A 42 -13.08 5.27 -7.33
N TRP A 43 -12.06 5.85 -6.69
CA TRP A 43 -12.04 6.09 -5.23
C TRP A 43 -13.08 7.12 -4.77
N GLY A 44 -13.45 7.07 -3.48
CA GLY A 44 -14.24 8.10 -2.85
C GLY A 44 -13.44 9.38 -2.58
N GLN A 45 -12.23 9.23 -2.06
CA GLN A 45 -11.28 10.32 -1.81
C GLN A 45 -9.85 9.85 -2.06
N PHE A 46 -8.92 10.80 -2.22
CA PHE A 46 -7.51 10.48 -2.29
C PHE A 46 -6.66 11.39 -1.41
N ARG A 47 -5.44 10.95 -1.12
CA ARG A 47 -4.39 11.72 -0.45
C ARG A 47 -3.08 11.51 -1.20
N ALA A 48 -2.27 12.54 -1.29
CA ALA A 48 -0.92 12.48 -1.85
C ALA A 48 0.06 13.00 -0.78
N MET A 49 0.60 12.08 0.02
CA MET A 49 1.46 12.44 1.15
C MET A 49 2.95 12.42 0.79
N GLY A 50 3.31 11.78 -0.30
CA GLY A 50 4.65 11.84 -0.88
C GLY A 50 5.69 10.90 -0.25
N ALA A 51 5.28 9.87 0.47
CA ALA A 51 6.19 8.89 1.06
C ALA A 51 5.54 7.49 1.08
N ALA A 52 5.94 6.63 0.14
CA ALA A 52 5.34 5.30 -0.04
C ALA A 52 5.31 4.47 1.25
N ALA A 53 6.41 4.42 2.01
CA ALA A 53 6.45 3.67 3.26
C ALA A 53 5.42 4.17 4.29
N LEU A 54 5.26 5.49 4.42
CA LEU A 54 4.30 6.09 5.35
C LEU A 54 2.87 5.92 4.85
N ASP A 55 2.64 5.98 3.55
CA ASP A 55 1.33 5.73 2.95
C ASP A 55 0.89 4.28 3.18
N LEU A 56 1.78 3.31 2.99
CA LEU A 56 1.52 1.91 3.29
C LEU A 56 1.24 1.68 4.78
N CYS A 57 2.01 2.31 5.67
CA CYS A 57 1.73 2.27 7.11
C CYS A 57 0.39 2.91 7.45
N ALA A 58 -0.03 3.97 6.73
CA ALA A 58 -1.34 4.60 6.92
C ALA A 58 -2.50 3.70 6.46
N VAL A 59 -2.26 2.81 5.49
CA VAL A 59 -3.23 1.74 5.18
C VAL A 59 -3.30 0.74 6.33
N ALA A 60 -2.17 0.36 6.91
CA ALA A 60 -2.12 -0.58 8.02
C ALA A 60 -2.79 -0.04 9.30
N ASP A 61 -2.70 1.26 9.59
CA ASP A 61 -3.31 1.89 10.78
C ASP A 61 -4.74 2.39 10.57
N GLY A 62 -5.28 2.33 9.35
CA GLY A 62 -6.67 2.68 9.05
C GLY A 62 -6.93 4.13 8.67
N ARG A 63 -5.91 4.96 8.51
CA ARG A 63 -6.08 6.33 8.00
C ARG A 63 -6.30 6.38 6.49
N LEU A 64 -5.81 5.37 5.78
CA LEU A 64 -6.10 5.10 4.37
C LEU A 64 -6.71 3.70 4.25
N ASP A 65 -7.43 3.47 3.17
CA ASP A 65 -8.00 2.15 2.86
C ASP A 65 -7.17 1.41 1.82
N GLY A 66 -6.43 2.13 1.00
CA GLY A 66 -5.53 1.58 0.01
C GLY A 66 -4.46 2.58 -0.43
N TYR A 67 -3.54 2.10 -1.27
CA TYR A 67 -2.46 2.87 -1.85
C TYR A 67 -2.19 2.44 -3.29
N VAL A 68 -1.95 3.39 -4.18
CA VAL A 68 -1.58 3.13 -5.57
C VAL A 68 -0.36 3.96 -5.95
N ASP A 69 0.70 3.28 -6.39
CA ASP A 69 1.81 3.94 -7.08
C ASP A 69 1.41 4.17 -8.55
N CYS A 70 1.23 5.44 -8.90
CA CYS A 70 0.90 5.88 -10.25
C CYS A 70 2.15 6.22 -11.07
N SER A 71 3.33 6.14 -10.47
CA SER A 71 4.61 6.41 -11.12
C SER A 71 5.04 5.22 -12.00
N VAL A 72 6.00 5.46 -12.86
CA VAL A 72 6.63 4.41 -13.66
C VAL A 72 8.00 4.12 -13.06
N ASP A 73 8.19 2.89 -12.57
CA ASP A 73 9.45 2.38 -12.03
C ASP A 73 10.20 3.36 -11.11
N ALA A 74 9.46 3.97 -10.15
CA ALA A 74 10.01 5.00 -9.28
C ALA A 74 10.56 4.47 -7.96
N HIS A 75 10.00 3.35 -7.42
CA HIS A 75 10.31 2.89 -6.08
C HIS A 75 11.32 1.73 -6.07
N GLY A 76 12.42 1.92 -5.34
CA GLY A 76 13.35 0.87 -4.96
C GLY A 76 12.85 0.14 -3.70
N VAL A 77 13.45 -1.02 -3.39
CA VAL A 77 13.05 -1.84 -2.23
C VAL A 77 13.12 -1.08 -0.91
N TRP A 78 14.06 -0.16 -0.75
CA TRP A 78 14.21 0.67 0.46
C TRP A 78 13.03 1.62 0.71
N ASP A 79 12.26 1.97 -0.33
CA ASP A 79 11.11 2.86 -0.19
C ASP A 79 9.91 2.18 0.45
N TYR A 80 9.85 0.84 0.45
CA TYR A 80 8.66 0.12 0.91
C TYR A 80 8.94 -1.14 1.76
N ALA A 81 10.17 -1.66 1.82
CA ALA A 81 10.45 -2.96 2.44
C ALA A 81 10.01 -3.05 3.91
N GLY A 82 10.28 -2.02 4.71
CA GLY A 82 9.85 -1.98 6.11
C GLY A 82 8.33 -1.98 6.23
N ALA A 83 7.66 -1.22 5.38
CA ALA A 83 6.21 -1.13 5.37
C ALA A 83 5.53 -2.41 4.89
N LEU A 84 6.18 -3.22 4.03
CA LEU A 84 5.66 -4.53 3.61
C LEU A 84 5.40 -5.45 4.79
N LEU A 85 6.34 -5.51 5.75
CA LEU A 85 6.17 -6.35 6.93
C LEU A 85 5.07 -5.81 7.83
N VAL A 86 5.01 -4.49 8.04
CA VAL A 86 3.92 -3.85 8.79
C VAL A 86 2.57 -4.16 8.16
N CYS A 87 2.44 -4.00 6.86
CA CYS A 87 1.21 -4.32 6.12
C CYS A 87 0.84 -5.79 6.24
N SER A 88 1.77 -6.70 5.98
CA SER A 88 1.55 -8.15 6.06
C SER A 88 1.05 -8.57 7.44
N GLU A 89 1.69 -8.09 8.50
CA GLU A 89 1.33 -8.42 9.88
C GLU A 89 0.03 -7.71 10.34
N ALA A 90 -0.33 -6.60 9.71
CA ALA A 90 -1.59 -5.90 9.95
C ALA A 90 -2.77 -6.43 9.12
N GLY A 91 -2.56 -7.37 8.19
CA GLY A 91 -3.60 -7.92 7.33
C GLY A 91 -3.89 -7.11 6.06
N VAL A 92 -2.96 -6.26 5.65
CA VAL A 92 -3.03 -5.48 4.40
C VAL A 92 -2.38 -6.26 3.26
N GLU A 93 -3.09 -6.37 2.15
CA GLU A 93 -2.55 -6.95 0.92
C GLU A 93 -1.71 -5.92 0.17
N VAL A 94 -0.47 -6.28 -0.17
CA VAL A 94 0.43 -5.45 -0.99
C VAL A 94 0.99 -6.29 -2.14
N ALA A 95 0.90 -5.77 -3.35
CA ALA A 95 1.42 -6.42 -4.54
C ALA A 95 2.07 -5.40 -5.49
N ASP A 96 2.94 -5.87 -6.37
CA ASP A 96 3.42 -5.06 -7.50
C ASP A 96 2.34 -5.00 -8.60
N ALA A 97 2.11 -3.83 -9.17
CA ALA A 97 1.10 -3.61 -10.22
C ALA A 97 1.28 -4.54 -11.44
N HIS A 98 2.51 -4.98 -11.70
CA HIS A 98 2.88 -5.85 -12.82
C HIS A 98 3.12 -7.31 -12.39
N GLY A 99 2.76 -7.67 -11.16
CA GLY A 99 2.84 -9.05 -10.65
C GLY A 99 4.26 -9.55 -10.34
N ARG A 100 5.23 -8.63 -10.17
CA ARG A 100 6.62 -8.97 -9.85
C ARG A 100 6.79 -9.12 -8.34
N ASP A 101 7.82 -9.84 -7.91
CA ASP A 101 8.18 -9.95 -6.49
C ASP A 101 8.63 -8.59 -5.94
N LEU A 102 8.05 -8.17 -4.80
CA LEU A 102 8.43 -6.95 -4.10
C LEU A 102 9.68 -7.12 -3.23
N CYS A 103 10.00 -8.34 -2.80
CA CYS A 103 11.15 -8.64 -1.95
C CYS A 103 12.39 -8.92 -2.80
N VAL A 104 12.99 -7.88 -3.37
CA VAL A 104 14.18 -7.97 -4.23
C VAL A 104 15.30 -7.13 -3.63
N LEU A 105 16.47 -7.73 -3.44
CA LEU A 105 17.64 -7.07 -2.84
C LEU A 105 18.52 -6.30 -3.85
N ASP A 106 18.27 -6.45 -5.14
CA ASP A 106 19.01 -5.73 -6.18
C ASP A 106 18.65 -4.22 -6.14
N PRO A 107 19.61 -3.33 -5.87
CA PRO A 107 19.36 -1.90 -5.76
C PRO A 107 18.98 -1.22 -7.09
N GLU A 108 19.23 -1.87 -8.23
CA GLU A 108 18.85 -1.33 -9.54
C GLU A 108 17.39 -1.60 -9.89
N VAL A 109 16.76 -2.54 -9.20
CA VAL A 109 15.38 -2.95 -9.48
C VAL A 109 14.38 -1.91 -8.95
N ARG A 110 13.34 -1.64 -9.74
CA ARG A 110 12.22 -0.77 -9.37
C ARG A 110 10.92 -1.54 -9.42
N ARG A 111 9.96 -1.09 -8.58
CA ARG A 111 8.65 -1.72 -8.43
C ARG A 111 7.55 -0.66 -8.35
N THR A 112 6.31 -1.12 -8.49
CA THR A 112 5.10 -0.29 -8.50
C THR A 112 4.11 -0.85 -7.48
N PRO A 113 4.28 -0.55 -6.18
CA PRO A 113 3.44 -1.14 -5.14
C PRO A 113 2.00 -0.61 -5.18
N VAL A 114 1.06 -1.53 -4.95
CA VAL A 114 -0.37 -1.27 -4.77
C VAL A 114 -0.81 -2.02 -3.52
N ALA A 115 -1.59 -1.38 -2.67
CA ALA A 115 -2.06 -1.97 -1.42
C ALA A 115 -3.56 -1.75 -1.20
N GLY A 116 -4.21 -2.71 -0.55
CA GLY A 116 -5.60 -2.61 -0.12
C GLY A 116 -5.80 -3.22 1.25
N ALA A 117 -6.65 -2.60 2.08
CA ALA A 117 -6.95 -3.07 3.44
C ALA A 117 -7.81 -4.34 3.47
N SER A 118 -8.29 -4.79 2.30
CA SER A 118 -8.90 -6.09 2.10
C SER A 118 -8.46 -6.67 0.76
N PRO A 119 -8.54 -8.00 0.56
CA PRO A 119 -8.25 -8.62 -0.74
C PRO A 119 -9.11 -8.04 -1.87
N THR A 120 -10.39 -7.81 -1.63
CA THR A 120 -11.32 -7.25 -2.62
C THR A 120 -10.91 -5.84 -3.04
N LEU A 121 -10.55 -4.97 -2.11
CA LEU A 121 -10.09 -3.61 -2.43
C LEU A 121 -8.73 -3.64 -3.12
N ALA A 122 -7.81 -4.50 -2.70
CA ALA A 122 -6.51 -4.67 -3.35
C ALA A 122 -6.66 -5.09 -4.81
N ASP A 123 -7.53 -6.07 -5.08
CA ASP A 123 -7.82 -6.53 -6.45
C ASP A 123 -8.43 -5.41 -7.31
N ALA A 124 -9.38 -4.64 -6.77
CA ALA A 124 -9.98 -3.51 -7.46
C ALA A 124 -8.94 -2.44 -7.82
N LEU A 125 -8.02 -2.13 -6.91
CA LEU A 125 -6.95 -1.15 -7.15
C LEU A 125 -5.91 -1.66 -8.15
N LEU A 126 -5.55 -2.94 -8.10
CA LEU A 126 -4.66 -3.56 -9.10
C LEU A 126 -5.29 -3.53 -10.49
N GLU A 127 -6.58 -3.85 -10.60
CA GLU A 127 -7.30 -3.79 -11.86
C GLU A 127 -7.35 -2.36 -12.41
N ALA A 128 -7.69 -1.38 -11.57
CA ALA A 128 -7.69 0.03 -11.95
C ALA A 128 -6.29 0.51 -12.40
N ARG A 129 -5.22 0.09 -11.72
CA ARG A 129 -3.84 0.46 -12.08
C ARG A 129 -3.41 -0.11 -13.44
N ARG A 130 -3.93 -1.29 -13.83
CA ARG A 130 -3.65 -1.90 -15.13
C ARG A 130 -4.24 -1.13 -16.32
N THR A 131 -5.15 -0.21 -16.06
CA THR A 131 -5.76 0.64 -17.11
C THR A 131 -4.90 1.82 -17.55
N PHE A 132 -3.74 2.00 -16.96
CA PHE A 132 -2.79 3.09 -17.28
C PHE A 132 -2.18 2.93 -18.66
#